data_57511ff0759f48f05ef651bc27764977
#
_entry.id   57511ff0759f48f05ef651bc27764977
#
_cell.length_a   1.000
_cell.length_b   1.000
_cell.length_c   1.000
_cell.angle_alpha   90.00
_cell.angle_beta   90.00
_cell.angle_gamma   90.00
#
_symmetry.space_group_name_H-M   'P 1'
#
loop_
_entity.id
_entity.type
_entity.pdbx_description
1 polymer ?
#
loop_
_entity_poly.entity_id
_entity_poly.type
_entity_poly.pdbx_seq_one_letter_code
_entity_poly.pdbx_strand_id
1 'polypeptide(L)'
;SPSKTMFPLAVVSVVCCCALPLSAAITDAGMFNGYLEGYGITEYSLTAVDFMYAILPLALIALLWAYFYGYKHAPEQPVIPIEVKAQKRSEKKPLKPFSEKMGVIIFFGTILLLITKQFHGIDNWKITLAAALLTVFCGVLTEKEAIQAIPVSTSCIYVGCLAMATALTNTGAGDIVGQAASTLLAGTRNGYLIGAVFFIVSFLFTQIMLNKAVYGIFIPIAIMTCQAVGANPIGPILLSFSGAMSSILTPMATPAVPMAMAAGGYDQKSLIKQGWLISVILSVGYIFYVMTIFPAF
;
A
#
# COMPACT_ATOMS: atom_id res chain seq x y z
N SER A 1 5.82 9.91 22.35
CA SER A 1 4.89 8.79 22.57
C SER A 1 4.68 8.05 21.24
N PRO A 2 4.74 6.72 21.19
CA PRO A 2 4.42 5.94 19.99
C PRO A 2 3.05 6.30 19.41
N SER A 3 2.09 6.59 20.26
CA SER A 3 0.74 7.01 19.87
C SER A 3 0.69 8.31 19.05
N LYS A 4 1.74 9.15 19.09
CA LYS A 4 1.81 10.37 18.25
C LYS A 4 2.42 10.13 16.87
N THR A 5 3.26 9.11 16.74
CA THR A 5 4.08 8.93 15.54
C THR A 5 3.64 7.79 14.64
N MET A 6 3.03 6.74 15.20
CA MET A 6 2.77 5.51 14.45
C MET A 6 1.74 5.67 13.34
N PHE A 7 0.64 6.41 13.56
CA PHE A 7 -0.35 6.62 12.52
C PHE A 7 0.15 7.54 11.39
N PRO A 8 0.73 8.72 11.67
CA PRO A 8 1.37 9.52 10.62
C PRO A 8 2.42 8.75 9.82
N LEU A 9 3.23 7.92 10.48
CA LEU A 9 4.21 7.07 9.81
C LEU A 9 3.54 6.03 8.89
N ALA A 10 2.45 5.40 9.34
CA ALA A 10 1.70 4.45 8.53
C ALA A 10 1.10 5.11 7.28
N VAL A 11 0.49 6.31 7.43
CA VAL A 11 -0.06 7.09 6.31
C VAL A 11 1.01 7.37 5.27
N VAL A 12 2.16 7.90 5.69
CA VAL A 12 3.27 8.19 4.79
C VAL A 12 3.78 6.91 4.13
N SER A 13 3.97 5.83 4.88
CA SER A 13 4.45 4.54 4.36
C SER A 13 3.53 3.97 3.27
N VAL A 14 2.22 4.08 3.46
CA VAL A 14 1.22 3.57 2.50
C VAL A 14 1.16 4.45 1.26
N VAL A 15 1.09 5.77 1.42
CA VAL A 15 0.97 6.72 0.31
C VAL A 15 2.26 6.81 -0.52
N CYS A 16 3.44 6.67 0.11
CA CYS A 16 4.71 6.68 -0.62
C CYS A 16 5.01 5.38 -1.39
N CYS A 17 4.15 4.37 -1.31
CA CYS A 17 4.31 3.17 -2.11
C CYS A 17 4.28 3.53 -3.61
N CYS A 18 5.26 3.09 -4.35
CA CYS A 18 5.46 3.43 -5.78
C CYS A 18 5.70 4.92 -6.09
N ALA A 19 5.97 5.76 -5.08
CA ALA A 19 6.36 7.16 -5.30
C ALA A 19 7.73 7.33 -5.98
N LEU A 20 8.54 6.29 -5.98
CA LEU A 20 9.81 6.23 -6.71
C LEU A 20 9.76 5.11 -7.76
N PRO A 21 10.47 5.26 -8.90
CA PRO A 21 10.48 4.28 -9.99
C PRO A 21 11.36 3.07 -9.65
N LEU A 22 11.06 2.41 -8.54
CA LEU A 22 11.76 1.24 -8.02
C LEU A 22 11.00 -0.05 -8.38
N SER A 23 11.47 -1.18 -7.86
CA SER A 23 10.98 -2.52 -8.24
C SER A 23 9.47 -2.70 -8.13
N ALA A 24 8.80 -2.05 -7.18
CA ALA A 24 7.34 -2.12 -7.04
C ALA A 24 6.64 -1.43 -8.21
N ALA A 25 7.01 -0.19 -8.51
CA ALA A 25 6.43 0.57 -9.62
C ALA A 25 6.70 -0.10 -10.98
N ILE A 26 7.91 -0.67 -11.19
CA ILE A 26 8.26 -1.41 -12.41
C ILE A 26 7.39 -2.66 -12.56
N THR A 27 7.18 -3.40 -11.46
CA THR A 27 6.36 -4.63 -11.47
C THR A 27 4.90 -4.32 -11.76
N ASP A 28 4.34 -3.29 -11.11
CA ASP A 28 2.95 -2.90 -11.31
C ASP A 28 2.73 -2.29 -12.70
N ALA A 29 3.68 -1.50 -13.22
CA ALA A 29 3.65 -1.01 -14.60
C ALA A 29 3.64 -2.17 -15.62
N GLY A 30 4.50 -3.18 -15.44
CA GLY A 30 4.52 -4.36 -16.30
C GLY A 30 3.20 -5.14 -16.26
N MET A 31 2.60 -5.29 -15.08
CA MET A 31 1.31 -5.96 -14.93
C MET A 31 0.18 -5.19 -15.63
N PHE A 32 0.13 -3.86 -15.49
CA PHE A 32 -0.92 -3.03 -16.09
C PHE A 32 -0.76 -2.93 -17.61
N ASN A 33 0.47 -2.92 -18.12
CA ASN A 33 0.72 -3.06 -19.55
C ASN A 33 0.23 -4.41 -20.10
N GLY A 34 0.43 -5.50 -19.33
CA GLY A 34 -0.15 -6.80 -19.68
C GLY A 34 -1.66 -6.79 -19.75
N TYR A 35 -2.34 -6.00 -18.91
CA TYR A 35 -3.80 -5.81 -19.04
C TYR A 35 -4.15 -5.01 -20.30
N LEU A 36 -3.45 -3.91 -20.59
CA LEU A 36 -3.65 -3.10 -21.81
C LEU A 36 -3.50 -3.95 -23.07
N GLU A 37 -2.42 -4.71 -23.17
CA GLU A 37 -2.17 -5.64 -24.28
C GLU A 37 -3.26 -6.72 -24.38
N GLY A 38 -3.70 -7.27 -23.24
CA GLY A 38 -4.79 -8.27 -23.19
C GLY A 38 -6.12 -7.76 -23.75
N TYR A 39 -6.37 -6.45 -23.65
CA TYR A 39 -7.54 -5.78 -24.24
C TYR A 39 -7.27 -5.19 -25.63
N GLY A 40 -6.12 -5.49 -26.24
CA GLY A 40 -5.76 -5.04 -27.58
C GLY A 40 -5.34 -3.57 -27.67
N ILE A 41 -5.05 -2.92 -26.54
CA ILE A 41 -4.59 -1.53 -26.50
C ILE A 41 -3.06 -1.53 -26.49
N THR A 42 -2.47 -1.14 -27.61
CA THR A 42 -1.01 -1.03 -27.80
C THR A 42 -0.54 0.40 -27.94
N GLU A 43 -1.47 1.37 -28.05
CA GLU A 43 -1.16 2.79 -28.22
C GLU A 43 -0.69 3.44 -26.91
N TYR A 44 -1.08 2.88 -25.77
CA TYR A 44 -0.77 3.39 -24.44
C TYR A 44 0.11 2.40 -23.68
N SER A 45 1.08 2.92 -22.98
CA SER A 45 1.93 2.13 -22.07
C SER A 45 2.23 2.91 -20.80
N LEU A 46 2.31 2.20 -19.70
CA LEU A 46 2.67 2.74 -18.39
C LEU A 46 4.13 2.43 -18.08
N THR A 47 4.82 3.43 -17.58
CA THR A 47 6.19 3.29 -17.08
C THR A 47 6.24 3.49 -15.56
N ALA A 48 7.30 3.04 -14.90
CA ALA A 48 7.50 3.31 -13.49
C ALA A 48 7.62 4.81 -13.17
N VAL A 49 7.98 5.61 -14.17
CA VAL A 49 8.10 7.07 -14.04
C VAL A 49 6.70 7.73 -14.00
N ASP A 50 5.71 7.16 -14.68
CA ASP A 50 4.33 7.68 -14.63
C ASP A 50 3.74 7.52 -13.22
N PHE A 51 4.06 6.41 -12.53
CA PHE A 51 3.71 6.25 -11.11
C PHE A 51 4.39 7.30 -10.24
N MET A 52 5.65 7.60 -10.49
CA MET A 52 6.35 8.66 -9.76
C MET A 52 5.67 10.01 -9.98
N TYR A 53 5.34 10.39 -11.21
CA TYR A 53 4.64 11.64 -11.50
C TYR A 53 3.26 11.69 -10.85
N ALA A 54 2.51 10.58 -10.84
CA ALA A 54 1.19 10.53 -10.22
C ALA A 54 1.23 10.59 -8.69
N ILE A 55 2.21 9.93 -8.05
CA ILE A 55 2.19 9.68 -6.60
C ILE A 55 3.08 10.63 -5.81
N LEU A 56 4.29 10.97 -6.32
CA LEU A 56 5.29 11.72 -5.57
C LEU A 56 4.79 13.06 -5.01
N PRO A 57 4.06 13.91 -5.75
CA PRO A 57 3.58 15.18 -5.21
C PRO A 57 2.59 15.00 -4.06
N LEU A 58 1.73 13.97 -4.13
CA LEU A 58 0.77 13.68 -3.08
C LEU A 58 1.43 12.98 -1.88
N ALA A 59 2.48 12.21 -2.10
CA ALA A 59 3.33 11.69 -1.05
C ALA A 59 4.02 12.83 -0.26
N LEU A 60 4.45 13.89 -0.93
CA LEU A 60 4.98 15.09 -0.28
C LEU A 60 3.89 15.82 0.53
N ILE A 61 2.67 15.91 0.02
CA ILE A 61 1.53 16.45 0.78
C ILE A 61 1.24 15.60 2.02
N ALA A 62 1.29 14.27 1.91
CA ALA A 62 1.12 13.37 3.05
C ALA A 62 2.24 13.55 4.10
N LEU A 63 3.49 13.76 3.68
CA LEU A 63 4.61 14.07 4.55
C LEU A 63 4.41 15.40 5.29
N LEU A 64 4.02 16.45 4.59
CA LEU A 64 3.72 17.76 5.18
C LEU A 64 2.55 17.65 6.16
N TRP A 65 1.48 16.94 5.79
CA TRP A 65 0.37 16.68 6.69
C TRP A 65 0.81 15.92 7.94
N ALA A 66 1.64 14.88 7.80
CA ALA A 66 2.14 14.10 8.93
C ALA A 66 2.94 14.96 9.91
N TYR A 67 3.77 15.88 9.39
CA TYR A 67 4.61 16.76 10.20
C TYR A 67 3.79 17.87 10.88
N PHE A 68 2.97 18.60 10.12
CA PHE A 68 2.28 19.80 10.63
C PHE A 68 0.98 19.49 11.36
N TYR A 69 0.23 18.50 10.91
CA TYR A 69 -1.11 18.20 11.44
C TYR A 69 -1.17 16.84 12.15
N GLY A 70 -0.73 15.78 11.51
CA GLY A 70 -0.88 14.40 12.01
C GLY A 70 -0.24 14.21 13.38
N TYR A 71 0.99 14.68 13.55
CA TYR A 71 1.70 14.61 14.82
C TYR A 71 1.03 15.43 15.95
N LYS A 72 0.48 16.60 15.62
CA LYS A 72 -0.14 17.50 16.63
C LYS A 72 -1.51 16.99 17.11
N HIS A 73 -2.28 16.36 16.24
CA HIS A 73 -3.64 15.92 16.53
C HIS A 73 -3.73 14.43 16.90
N ALA A 74 -2.62 13.71 16.88
CA ALA A 74 -2.57 12.34 17.34
C ALA A 74 -2.72 12.26 18.86
N PRO A 75 -3.35 11.20 19.41
CA PRO A 75 -3.55 11.04 20.85
C PRO A 75 -2.22 10.97 21.60
N GLU A 76 -2.14 11.63 22.74
CA GLU A 76 -0.93 11.63 23.57
C GLU A 76 -0.70 10.30 24.28
N GLN A 77 -1.80 9.64 24.62
CA GLN A 77 -1.80 8.34 25.28
C GLN A 77 -2.50 7.30 24.39
N PRO A 78 -2.08 6.03 24.46
CA PRO A 78 -2.73 4.97 23.73
C PRO A 78 -4.20 4.83 24.17
N VAL A 79 -5.09 4.71 23.18
CA VAL A 79 -6.55 4.55 23.43
C VAL A 79 -6.85 3.14 23.92
N ILE A 80 -6.14 2.15 23.38
CA ILE A 80 -6.16 0.78 23.90
C ILE A 80 -4.86 0.62 24.70
N PRO A 81 -4.93 0.06 25.94
CA PRO A 81 -3.72 -0.26 26.66
C PRO A 81 -2.81 -1.04 25.71
N ILE A 82 -1.73 -0.43 25.30
CA ILE A 82 -0.69 -1.20 24.65
C ILE A 82 -0.34 -2.22 25.71
N GLU A 83 -0.77 -3.47 25.54
CA GLU A 83 0.01 -4.55 26.09
C GLU A 83 1.38 -4.42 25.39
N VAL A 84 2.14 -3.43 25.83
CA VAL A 84 3.54 -3.64 25.93
C VAL A 84 3.58 -4.88 26.82
N LYS A 85 3.52 -6.09 26.21
CA LYS A 85 4.50 -7.07 26.63
C LYS A 85 5.76 -6.25 26.49
N ALA A 86 6.04 -5.50 27.58
CA ALA A 86 7.39 -5.19 27.90
C ALA A 86 8.01 -6.56 27.76
N GLN A 87 8.49 -6.86 26.54
CA GLN A 87 9.64 -7.71 26.48
C GLN A 87 10.46 -7.01 27.53
N LYS A 88 10.35 -7.54 28.78
CA LYS A 88 11.29 -7.25 29.82
C LYS A 88 12.53 -7.14 29.00
N ARG A 89 13.03 -5.92 28.81
CA ARG A 89 14.33 -5.73 28.24
C ARG A 89 15.16 -6.55 29.19
N SER A 90 15.04 -7.85 28.99
CA SER A 90 15.84 -8.89 29.60
C SER A 90 17.15 -8.29 29.32
N GLU A 91 17.92 -7.97 30.36
CA GLU A 91 19.28 -7.49 30.23
C GLU A 91 19.89 -8.38 29.17
N LYS A 92 19.72 -7.97 27.89
CA LYS A 92 20.18 -8.74 26.76
C LYS A 92 21.66 -8.74 26.97
N LYS A 93 22.23 -9.88 27.28
CA LYS A 93 23.67 -10.05 27.31
C LYS A 93 24.19 -9.36 26.05
N PRO A 94 25.19 -8.48 26.17
CA PRO A 94 25.73 -7.80 24.99
C PRO A 94 26.02 -8.86 23.92
N LEU A 95 25.54 -8.63 22.73
CA LEU A 95 25.80 -9.50 21.58
C LEU A 95 27.31 -9.67 21.43
N LYS A 96 27.75 -10.84 21.02
CA LYS A 96 29.15 -11.02 20.65
C LYS A 96 29.49 -10.01 19.54
N PRO A 97 30.69 -9.41 19.53
CA PRO A 97 31.06 -8.39 18.51
C PRO A 97 30.86 -8.87 17.07
N PHE A 98 30.98 -10.17 16.83
CA PHE A 98 30.71 -10.80 15.54
C PHE A 98 29.21 -10.73 15.18
N SER A 99 28.32 -11.13 16.09
CA SER A 99 26.87 -11.13 15.86
C SER A 99 26.32 -9.72 15.67
N GLU A 100 26.86 -8.71 16.37
CA GLU A 100 26.49 -7.32 16.21
C GLU A 100 26.84 -6.79 14.81
N LYS A 101 28.06 -7.03 14.34
CA LYS A 101 28.50 -6.66 12.99
C LYS A 101 27.67 -7.38 11.91
N MET A 102 27.43 -8.68 12.09
CA MET A 102 26.61 -9.46 11.16
C MET A 102 25.17 -8.97 11.11
N GLY A 103 24.59 -8.55 12.22
CA GLY A 103 23.25 -7.96 12.25
C GLY A 103 23.14 -6.72 11.35
N VAL A 104 24.13 -5.82 11.43
CA VAL A 104 24.19 -4.62 10.60
C VAL A 104 24.38 -4.99 9.11
N ILE A 105 25.29 -5.92 8.81
CA ILE A 105 25.57 -6.38 7.44
C ILE A 105 24.33 -7.03 6.83
N ILE A 106 23.64 -7.91 7.57
CA ILE A 106 22.43 -8.59 7.10
C ILE A 106 21.33 -7.54 6.83
N PHE A 107 21.15 -6.56 7.72
CA PHE A 107 20.13 -5.52 7.56
C PHE A 107 20.35 -4.69 6.29
N PHE A 108 21.53 -4.09 6.15
CA PHE A 108 21.82 -3.26 4.96
C PHE A 108 21.93 -4.08 3.69
N GLY A 109 22.48 -5.30 3.76
CA GLY A 109 22.54 -6.23 2.64
C GLY A 109 21.16 -6.64 2.15
N THR A 110 20.21 -6.89 3.06
CA THR A 110 18.82 -7.18 2.71
C THR A 110 18.16 -6.01 2.00
N ILE A 111 18.32 -4.80 2.54
CA ILE A 111 17.78 -3.58 1.90
C ILE A 111 18.37 -3.41 0.50
N LEU A 112 19.68 -3.56 0.35
CA LEU A 112 20.36 -3.44 -0.93
C LEU A 112 19.82 -4.47 -1.95
N LEU A 113 19.68 -5.74 -1.54
CA LEU A 113 19.13 -6.78 -2.40
C LEU A 113 17.67 -6.52 -2.78
N LEU A 114 16.84 -5.99 -1.87
CA LEU A 114 15.45 -5.65 -2.17
C LEU A 114 15.35 -4.50 -3.19
N ILE A 115 16.22 -3.49 -3.08
CA ILE A 115 16.27 -2.35 -4.03
C ILE A 115 16.78 -2.82 -5.40
N THR A 116 17.76 -3.70 -5.43
CA THR A 116 18.38 -4.18 -6.67
C THR A 116 17.67 -5.37 -7.32
N LYS A 117 16.45 -5.70 -6.89
CA LYS A 117 15.66 -6.83 -7.41
C LYS A 117 15.63 -6.88 -8.95
N GLN A 118 15.52 -5.74 -9.61
CA GLN A 118 15.46 -5.65 -11.07
C GLN A 118 16.71 -6.21 -11.77
N PHE A 119 17.86 -6.28 -11.09
CA PHE A 119 19.13 -6.77 -11.69
C PHE A 119 19.34 -8.28 -11.51
N HIS A 120 18.82 -8.87 -10.43
CA HIS A 120 19.04 -10.28 -10.10
C HIS A 120 17.77 -11.14 -10.17
N GLY A 121 16.57 -10.54 -10.27
CA GLY A 121 15.30 -11.26 -10.47
C GLY A 121 14.85 -12.14 -9.30
N ILE A 122 15.53 -12.10 -8.13
CA ILE A 122 15.18 -12.92 -6.97
C ILE A 122 13.93 -12.34 -6.31
N ASP A 123 12.97 -13.20 -5.98
CA ASP A 123 11.74 -12.78 -5.31
C ASP A 123 12.01 -12.20 -3.92
N ASN A 124 11.29 -11.15 -3.55
CA ASN A 124 11.45 -10.47 -2.26
C ASN A 124 11.32 -11.42 -1.06
N TRP A 125 10.39 -12.39 -1.12
CA TRP A 125 10.20 -13.34 -0.04
C TRP A 125 11.40 -14.27 0.18
N LYS A 126 12.12 -14.63 -0.89
CA LYS A 126 13.34 -15.45 -0.80
C LYS A 126 14.45 -14.67 -0.10
N ILE A 127 14.63 -13.38 -0.47
CA ILE A 127 15.61 -12.49 0.13
C ILE A 127 15.32 -12.30 1.63
N THR A 128 14.08 -11.99 1.98
CA THR A 128 13.69 -11.75 3.38
C THR A 128 13.75 -13.02 4.22
N LEU A 129 13.36 -14.16 3.67
CA LEU A 129 13.49 -15.45 4.35
C LEU A 129 14.95 -15.82 4.60
N ALA A 130 15.81 -15.68 3.59
CA ALA A 130 17.25 -15.92 3.73
C ALA A 130 17.87 -15.01 4.79
N ALA A 131 17.53 -13.72 4.78
CA ALA A 131 17.97 -12.76 5.78
C ALA A 131 17.52 -13.15 7.20
N ALA A 132 16.26 -13.54 7.37
CA ALA A 132 15.73 -13.99 8.65
C ALA A 132 16.48 -15.24 9.18
N LEU A 133 16.73 -16.22 8.33
CA LEU A 133 17.53 -17.40 8.68
C LEU A 133 18.97 -17.02 9.05
N LEU A 134 19.60 -16.15 8.29
CA LEU A 134 20.96 -15.67 8.56
C LEU A 134 21.06 -14.96 9.92
N THR A 135 20.04 -14.20 10.36
CA THR A 135 20.04 -13.58 11.69
C THR A 135 20.13 -14.61 12.81
N VAL A 136 19.49 -15.77 12.64
CA VAL A 136 19.54 -16.86 13.61
C VAL A 136 20.86 -17.60 13.52
N PHE A 137 21.32 -17.97 12.33
CA PHE A 137 22.59 -18.68 12.15
C PHE A 137 23.82 -17.88 12.61
N CYS A 138 23.81 -16.56 12.41
CA CYS A 138 24.89 -15.68 12.88
C CYS A 138 24.77 -15.32 14.38
N GLY A 139 23.78 -15.87 15.09
CA GLY A 139 23.56 -15.63 16.52
C GLY A 139 23.19 -14.18 16.86
N VAL A 140 22.58 -13.46 15.91
CA VAL A 140 22.01 -12.13 16.16
C VAL A 140 20.72 -12.26 16.97
N LEU A 141 19.91 -13.27 16.65
CA LEU A 141 18.72 -13.69 17.39
C LEU A 141 18.84 -15.16 17.76
N THR A 142 18.31 -15.51 18.92
CA THR A 142 18.10 -16.92 19.26
C THR A 142 16.86 -17.42 18.52
N GLU A 143 16.77 -18.71 18.27
CA GLU A 143 15.60 -19.36 17.65
C GLU A 143 14.28 -18.96 18.33
N LYS A 144 14.28 -18.98 19.67
CA LYS A 144 13.11 -18.60 20.47
C LYS A 144 12.72 -17.13 20.29
N GLU A 145 13.69 -16.23 20.22
CA GLU A 145 13.45 -14.81 19.97
C GLU A 145 12.94 -14.58 18.53
N ALA A 146 13.47 -15.30 17.55
CA ALA A 146 13.03 -15.23 16.17
C ALA A 146 11.55 -15.67 16.01
N ILE A 147 11.17 -16.79 16.63
CA ILE A 147 9.78 -17.28 16.62
C ILE A 147 8.85 -16.29 17.35
N GLN A 148 9.27 -15.76 18.49
CA GLN A 148 8.48 -14.77 19.24
C GLN A 148 8.36 -13.42 18.52
N ALA A 149 9.27 -13.09 17.64
CA ALA A 149 9.21 -11.87 16.83
C ALA A 149 8.19 -11.95 15.70
N ILE A 150 7.69 -13.14 15.35
CA ILE A 150 6.65 -13.31 14.32
C ILE A 150 5.33 -12.71 14.85
N PRO A 151 4.77 -11.69 14.19
CA PRO A 151 3.52 -11.07 14.62
C PRO A 151 2.32 -11.93 14.17
N VAL A 152 2.07 -13.04 14.85
CA VAL A 152 1.06 -14.04 14.48
C VAL A 152 -0.32 -13.42 14.28
N SER A 153 -0.73 -12.51 15.18
CA SER A 153 -2.03 -11.82 15.07
C SER A 153 -2.15 -11.03 13.76
N THR A 154 -1.13 -10.24 13.42
CA THR A 154 -1.09 -9.47 12.17
C THR A 154 -1.07 -10.39 10.94
N SER A 155 -0.33 -11.49 11.02
CA SER A 155 -0.27 -12.49 9.94
C SER A 155 -1.62 -13.17 9.73
N CYS A 156 -2.35 -13.51 10.79
CA CYS A 156 -3.69 -14.10 10.70
C CYS A 156 -4.71 -13.12 10.07
N ILE A 157 -4.67 -11.84 10.44
CA ILE A 157 -5.51 -10.80 9.81
C ILE A 157 -5.19 -10.73 8.31
N TYR A 158 -3.92 -10.71 7.95
CA TYR A 158 -3.51 -10.63 6.55
C TYR A 158 -3.96 -11.85 5.73
N VAL A 159 -3.81 -13.07 6.27
CA VAL A 159 -4.29 -14.31 5.62
C VAL A 159 -5.81 -14.29 5.47
N GLY A 160 -6.55 -13.84 6.49
CA GLY A 160 -8.01 -13.69 6.41
C GLY A 160 -8.44 -12.70 5.32
N CYS A 161 -7.74 -11.57 5.19
CA CYS A 161 -7.98 -10.59 4.11
C CYS A 161 -7.69 -11.17 2.72
N LEU A 162 -6.62 -11.98 2.59
CA LEU A 162 -6.31 -12.70 1.34
C LEU A 162 -7.43 -13.68 0.95
N ALA A 163 -7.93 -14.46 1.91
CA ALA A 163 -9.01 -15.40 1.68
C ALA A 163 -10.30 -14.67 1.23
N MET A 164 -10.62 -13.53 1.86
CA MET A 164 -11.78 -12.72 1.48
C MET A 164 -11.63 -12.11 0.08
N ALA A 165 -10.44 -11.58 -0.25
CA ALA A 165 -10.14 -11.06 -1.58
C ALA A 165 -10.29 -12.13 -2.66
N THR A 166 -9.76 -13.33 -2.40
CA THR A 166 -9.89 -14.49 -3.31
C THR A 166 -11.36 -14.89 -3.48
N ALA A 167 -12.15 -14.90 -2.41
CA ALA A 167 -13.58 -15.21 -2.49
C ALA A 167 -14.33 -14.17 -3.34
N LEU A 168 -14.06 -12.88 -3.18
CA LEU A 168 -14.69 -11.80 -3.97
C LEU A 168 -14.34 -11.91 -5.45
N THR A 169 -13.11 -12.27 -5.78
CA THR A 169 -12.68 -12.51 -7.17
C THR A 169 -13.35 -13.77 -7.75
N ASN A 170 -13.33 -14.88 -7.00
CA ASN A 170 -13.87 -16.17 -7.50
C ASN A 170 -15.40 -16.18 -7.59
N THR A 171 -16.10 -15.37 -6.81
CA THR A 171 -17.58 -15.26 -6.87
C THR A 171 -18.06 -14.33 -7.99
N GLY A 172 -17.18 -13.60 -8.67
CA GLY A 172 -17.56 -12.60 -9.65
C GLY A 172 -18.23 -11.35 -9.07
N ALA A 173 -18.23 -11.18 -7.75
CA ALA A 173 -18.82 -10.00 -7.10
C ALA A 173 -18.12 -8.70 -7.54
N GLY A 174 -16.80 -8.76 -7.77
CA GLY A 174 -16.03 -7.66 -8.34
C GLY A 174 -16.49 -7.25 -9.73
N ASP A 175 -16.81 -8.22 -10.59
CA ASP A 175 -17.28 -7.98 -11.96
C ASP A 175 -18.64 -7.28 -11.98
N ILE A 176 -19.56 -7.65 -11.07
CA ILE A 176 -20.88 -7.01 -10.95
C ILE A 176 -20.72 -5.52 -10.62
N VAL A 177 -19.88 -5.19 -9.67
CA VAL A 177 -19.62 -3.79 -9.28
C VAL A 177 -18.98 -3.02 -10.43
N GLY A 178 -18.06 -3.67 -11.14
CA GLY A 178 -17.41 -3.08 -12.30
C GLY A 178 -18.32 -2.81 -13.47
N GLN A 179 -19.19 -3.73 -13.80
CA GLN A 179 -20.20 -3.55 -14.83
C GLN A 179 -21.18 -2.42 -14.46
N ALA A 180 -21.57 -2.31 -13.20
CA ALA A 180 -22.40 -1.19 -12.73
C ALA A 180 -21.68 0.15 -12.91
N ALA A 181 -20.40 0.25 -12.57
CA ALA A 181 -19.59 1.45 -12.77
C ALA A 181 -19.46 1.81 -14.27
N SER A 182 -19.21 0.80 -15.12
CA SER A 182 -19.14 0.97 -16.58
C SER A 182 -20.47 1.48 -17.15
N THR A 183 -21.59 0.95 -16.69
CA THR A 183 -22.93 1.36 -17.14
C THR A 183 -23.25 2.79 -16.74
N LEU A 184 -22.88 3.21 -15.52
CA LEU A 184 -23.08 4.57 -15.03
C LEU A 184 -22.23 5.61 -15.79
N LEU A 185 -21.07 5.21 -16.31
CA LEU A 185 -20.14 6.08 -17.02
C LEU A 185 -20.35 6.07 -18.55
N ALA A 186 -21.14 5.13 -19.06
CA ALA A 186 -21.48 5.05 -20.49
C ALA A 186 -22.18 6.34 -20.96
N GLY A 187 -21.52 7.09 -21.83
CA GLY A 187 -22.01 8.38 -22.33
C GLY A 187 -21.40 9.64 -21.68
N THR A 188 -20.56 9.49 -20.67
CA THR A 188 -19.85 10.63 -20.05
C THR A 188 -18.57 10.95 -20.81
N ARG A 189 -18.40 12.20 -21.25
CA ARG A 189 -17.15 12.72 -21.83
C ARG A 189 -16.35 13.59 -20.84
N ASN A 190 -16.59 13.44 -19.55
CA ASN A 190 -15.86 14.18 -18.52
C ASN A 190 -14.80 13.26 -17.90
N GLY A 191 -13.53 13.47 -18.28
CA GLY A 191 -12.41 12.69 -17.78
C GLY A 191 -12.26 12.74 -16.25
N TYR A 192 -12.48 13.91 -15.63
CA TYR A 192 -12.43 14.02 -14.17
C TYR A 192 -13.49 13.17 -13.46
N LEU A 193 -14.68 13.05 -14.05
CA LEU A 193 -15.73 12.20 -13.49
C LEU A 193 -15.35 10.71 -13.60
N ILE A 194 -14.81 10.29 -14.74
CA ILE A 194 -14.32 8.93 -14.94
C ILE A 194 -13.24 8.61 -13.90
N GLY A 195 -12.23 9.47 -13.80
CA GLY A 195 -11.15 9.32 -12.84
C GLY A 195 -11.64 9.31 -11.39
N ALA A 196 -12.57 10.19 -11.04
CA ALA A 196 -13.17 10.27 -9.70
C ALA A 196 -13.89 8.98 -9.32
N VAL A 197 -14.68 8.40 -10.22
CA VAL A 197 -15.40 7.15 -9.96
C VAL A 197 -14.41 6.02 -9.70
N PHE A 198 -13.40 5.85 -10.55
CA PHE A 198 -12.42 4.77 -10.36
C PHE A 198 -11.56 4.97 -9.11
N PHE A 199 -11.21 6.20 -8.76
CA PHE A 199 -10.52 6.48 -7.50
C PHE A 199 -11.40 6.15 -6.30
N ILE A 200 -12.62 6.70 -6.24
CA ILE A 200 -13.52 6.57 -5.08
C ILE A 200 -13.93 5.11 -4.88
N VAL A 201 -14.28 4.41 -5.95
CA VAL A 201 -14.67 3.00 -5.85
C VAL A 201 -13.49 2.17 -5.35
N SER A 202 -12.30 2.33 -5.93
CA SER A 202 -11.09 1.64 -5.47
C SER A 202 -10.75 1.99 -4.03
N PHE A 203 -10.88 3.27 -3.63
CA PHE A 203 -10.65 3.73 -2.26
C PHE A 203 -11.62 3.10 -1.25
N LEU A 204 -12.90 2.99 -1.60
CA LEU A 204 -13.89 2.37 -0.71
C LEU A 204 -13.66 0.87 -0.56
N PHE A 205 -13.42 0.17 -1.67
CA PHE A 205 -13.19 -1.28 -1.64
C PHE A 205 -11.90 -1.65 -0.94
N THR A 206 -10.84 -0.87 -1.06
CA THR A 206 -9.58 -1.13 -0.37
C THR A 206 -9.70 -1.04 1.15
N GLN A 207 -10.73 -0.38 1.70
CA GLN A 207 -10.97 -0.41 3.14
C GLN A 207 -11.40 -1.79 3.66
N ILE A 208 -11.82 -2.70 2.77
CA ILE A 208 -12.35 -4.02 3.11
C ILE A 208 -11.48 -5.12 2.51
N MET A 209 -10.84 -4.86 1.36
CA MET A 209 -10.05 -5.80 0.59
C MET A 209 -8.58 -5.41 0.53
N LEU A 210 -7.74 -6.36 0.15
CA LEU A 210 -6.32 -6.09 -0.14
C LEU A 210 -6.16 -5.15 -1.34
N ASN A 211 -5.21 -4.25 -1.27
CA ASN A 211 -4.89 -3.31 -2.35
C ASN A 211 -4.72 -4.02 -3.72
N LYS A 212 -3.96 -5.12 -3.75
CA LYS A 212 -3.71 -5.89 -4.99
C LYS A 212 -4.97 -6.47 -5.59
N ALA A 213 -5.90 -6.95 -4.77
CA ALA A 213 -7.18 -7.46 -5.24
C ALA A 213 -8.04 -6.32 -5.82
N VAL A 214 -8.08 -5.17 -5.16
CA VAL A 214 -8.86 -4.01 -5.59
C VAL A 214 -8.39 -3.53 -6.96
N TYR A 215 -7.11 -3.20 -7.13
CA TYR A 215 -6.67 -2.70 -8.42
C TYR A 215 -6.63 -3.81 -9.49
N GLY A 216 -6.44 -5.08 -9.11
CA GLY A 216 -6.58 -6.21 -10.02
C GLY A 216 -7.98 -6.35 -10.62
N ILE A 217 -9.03 -5.92 -9.91
CA ILE A 217 -10.41 -5.90 -10.38
C ILE A 217 -10.71 -4.62 -11.16
N PHE A 218 -10.43 -3.45 -10.56
CA PHE A 218 -10.92 -2.18 -11.11
C PHE A 218 -10.09 -1.64 -12.28
N ILE A 219 -8.81 -2.02 -12.44
CA ILE A 219 -8.01 -1.60 -13.59
C ILE A 219 -8.50 -2.20 -14.91
N PRO A 220 -8.77 -3.53 -15.03
CA PRO A 220 -9.40 -4.07 -16.21
C PRO A 220 -10.71 -3.38 -16.57
N ILE A 221 -11.53 -3.05 -15.57
CA ILE A 221 -12.80 -2.35 -15.76
C ILE A 221 -12.57 -0.91 -16.23
N ALA A 222 -11.60 -0.21 -15.67
CA ALA A 222 -11.22 1.13 -16.12
C ALA A 222 -10.78 1.11 -17.59
N ILE A 223 -9.99 0.12 -17.99
CA ILE A 223 -9.56 -0.08 -19.38
C ILE A 223 -10.77 -0.27 -20.30
N MET A 224 -11.65 -1.22 -19.99
CA MET A 224 -12.86 -1.49 -20.78
C MET A 224 -13.77 -0.27 -20.87
N THR A 225 -13.96 0.44 -19.75
CA THR A 225 -14.79 1.66 -19.73
C THR A 225 -14.20 2.74 -20.60
N CYS A 226 -12.89 3.01 -20.49
CA CYS A 226 -12.20 3.99 -21.31
C CYS A 226 -12.26 3.64 -22.80
N GLN A 227 -12.09 2.38 -23.15
CA GLN A 227 -12.21 1.89 -24.51
C GLN A 227 -13.62 2.12 -25.07
N ALA A 228 -14.66 1.85 -24.28
CA ALA A 228 -16.06 2.05 -24.69
C ALA A 228 -16.41 3.51 -24.94
N VAL A 229 -15.80 4.47 -24.24
CA VAL A 229 -16.04 5.92 -24.40
C VAL A 229 -15.00 6.63 -25.26
N GLY A 230 -13.99 5.90 -25.76
CA GLY A 230 -12.90 6.46 -26.58
C GLY A 230 -11.94 7.36 -25.77
N ALA A 231 -11.71 7.04 -24.50
CA ALA A 231 -10.86 7.79 -23.58
C ALA A 231 -9.49 7.12 -23.39
N ASN A 232 -8.47 7.93 -23.05
CA ASN A 232 -7.15 7.42 -22.63
C ASN A 232 -7.27 6.74 -21.24
N PRO A 233 -6.91 5.47 -21.10
CA PRO A 233 -7.06 4.71 -19.86
C PRO A 233 -6.00 5.02 -18.80
N ILE A 234 -4.88 5.68 -19.14
CA ILE A 234 -3.72 5.87 -18.24
C ILE A 234 -4.10 6.59 -16.94
N GLY A 235 -4.80 7.72 -17.05
CA GLY A 235 -5.25 8.47 -15.87
C GLY A 235 -6.16 7.65 -14.96
N PRO A 236 -7.26 7.06 -15.45
CA PRO A 236 -8.14 6.18 -14.69
C PRO A 236 -7.43 4.95 -14.08
N ILE A 237 -6.45 4.34 -14.77
CA ILE A 237 -5.63 3.25 -14.22
C ILE A 237 -4.83 3.74 -13.02
N LEU A 238 -4.09 4.86 -13.15
CA LEU A 238 -3.30 5.44 -12.08
C LEU A 238 -4.18 5.88 -10.89
N LEU A 239 -5.39 6.38 -11.17
CA LEU A 239 -6.35 6.74 -10.12
C LEU A 239 -6.93 5.52 -9.40
N SER A 240 -7.26 4.45 -10.13
CA SER A 240 -7.71 3.20 -9.54
C SER A 240 -6.63 2.59 -8.64
N PHE A 241 -5.38 2.61 -9.10
CA PHE A 241 -4.23 2.19 -8.31
C PHE A 241 -4.02 3.07 -7.07
N SER A 242 -4.00 4.39 -7.24
CA SER A 242 -3.80 5.33 -6.13
C SER A 242 -4.93 5.27 -5.09
N GLY A 243 -6.17 5.09 -5.55
CA GLY A 243 -7.32 4.85 -4.67
C GLY A 243 -7.15 3.58 -3.84
N ALA A 244 -6.75 2.47 -4.48
CA ALA A 244 -6.46 1.23 -3.79
C ALA A 244 -5.30 1.37 -2.79
N MET A 245 -4.25 2.12 -3.14
CA MET A 245 -3.11 2.35 -2.25
C MET A 245 -3.38 3.36 -1.13
N SER A 246 -4.53 4.05 -1.14
CA SER A 246 -4.92 4.99 -0.07
C SER A 246 -5.65 4.32 1.10
N SER A 247 -5.30 3.08 1.43
CA SER A 247 -5.91 2.23 2.45
C SER A 247 -5.42 2.53 3.87
N ILE A 248 -5.80 3.67 4.41
CA ILE A 248 -5.30 4.17 5.72
C ILE A 248 -6.35 4.18 6.83
N LEU A 249 -7.64 3.96 6.52
CA LEU A 249 -8.71 4.05 7.49
C LEU A 249 -9.05 2.73 8.18
N THR A 250 -8.60 1.59 7.61
CA THR A 250 -8.89 0.26 8.15
C THR A 250 -7.64 -0.62 8.18
N PRO A 251 -7.59 -1.62 9.06
CA PRO A 251 -6.44 -2.53 9.15
C PRO A 251 -6.42 -3.65 8.08
N MET A 252 -7.37 -3.65 7.14
CA MET A 252 -7.61 -4.84 6.30
C MET A 252 -6.76 -4.90 5.03
N ALA A 253 -6.42 -3.75 4.47
CA ALA A 253 -5.83 -3.70 3.14
C ALA A 253 -4.30 -3.83 3.09
N THR A 254 -3.61 -3.41 4.14
CA THR A 254 -2.14 -3.38 4.21
C THR A 254 -1.65 -3.68 5.62
N PRO A 255 -0.52 -4.40 5.78
CA PRO A 255 0.06 -4.68 7.10
C PRO A 255 0.51 -3.44 7.88
N ALA A 256 0.79 -2.33 7.22
CA ALA A 256 1.27 -1.11 7.85
C ALA A 256 0.29 -0.55 8.88
N VAL A 257 -1.01 -0.58 8.58
CA VAL A 257 -2.05 -0.02 9.47
C VAL A 257 -2.21 -0.85 10.75
N PRO A 258 -2.42 -2.19 10.72
CA PRO A 258 -2.49 -2.98 11.96
C PRO A 258 -1.20 -2.95 12.77
N MET A 259 -0.03 -2.84 12.13
CA MET A 259 1.23 -2.65 12.86
C MET A 259 1.25 -1.30 13.60
N ALA A 260 0.80 -0.24 12.96
CA ALA A 260 0.68 1.07 13.60
C ALA A 260 -0.37 1.07 14.72
N MET A 261 -1.50 0.37 14.53
CA MET A 261 -2.53 0.18 15.57
C MET A 261 -1.95 -0.51 16.80
N ALA A 262 -1.23 -1.60 16.61
CA ALA A 262 -0.63 -2.35 17.70
C ALA A 262 0.44 -1.53 18.44
N ALA A 263 1.31 -0.82 17.71
CA ALA A 263 2.40 -0.04 18.29
C ALA A 263 1.94 1.30 18.89
N GLY A 264 0.90 1.91 18.33
CA GLY A 264 0.36 3.21 18.78
C GLY A 264 -0.81 3.10 19.77
N GLY A 265 -1.38 1.89 19.94
CA GLY A 265 -2.56 1.67 20.79
C GLY A 265 -3.82 2.34 20.24
N TYR A 266 -4.06 2.22 18.93
CA TYR A 266 -5.23 2.81 18.28
C TYR A 266 -6.35 1.78 18.12
N ASP A 267 -7.58 2.25 18.27
CA ASP A 267 -8.78 1.53 17.84
C ASP A 267 -9.22 2.02 16.44
N GLN A 268 -10.20 1.34 15.86
CA GLN A 268 -10.73 1.68 14.52
C GLN A 268 -11.30 3.11 14.48
N LYS A 269 -11.94 3.58 15.57
CA LYS A 269 -12.50 4.93 15.64
C LYS A 269 -11.40 6.00 15.60
N SER A 270 -10.29 5.73 16.29
CA SER A 270 -9.12 6.63 16.29
C SER A 270 -8.49 6.73 14.91
N LEU A 271 -8.39 5.63 14.16
CA LEU A 271 -7.90 5.65 12.78
C LEU A 271 -8.77 6.54 11.90
N ILE A 272 -10.07 6.34 11.94
CA ILE A 272 -11.01 7.15 11.14
C ILE A 272 -10.92 8.62 11.55
N LYS A 273 -10.92 8.91 12.86
CA LYS A 273 -10.84 10.28 13.36
C LYS A 273 -9.56 11.02 12.95
N GLN A 274 -8.45 10.32 12.90
CA GLN A 274 -7.16 10.90 12.50
C GLN A 274 -6.99 10.93 10.99
N GLY A 275 -7.49 9.90 10.27
CA GLY A 275 -7.26 9.68 8.86
C GLY A 275 -8.25 10.35 7.90
N TRP A 276 -9.45 10.73 8.35
CA TRP A 276 -10.49 11.23 7.45
C TRP A 276 -10.04 12.47 6.66
N LEU A 277 -9.39 13.42 7.35
CA LEU A 277 -8.96 14.67 6.70
C LEU A 277 -7.93 14.43 5.61
N ILE A 278 -6.90 13.64 5.89
CA ILE A 278 -5.89 13.32 4.89
C ILE A 278 -6.46 12.48 3.76
N SER A 279 -7.42 11.58 4.03
CA SER A 279 -8.12 10.82 2.99
C SER A 279 -8.86 11.74 2.03
N VAL A 280 -9.55 12.77 2.53
CA VAL A 280 -10.24 13.77 1.69
C VAL A 280 -9.23 14.58 0.87
N ILE A 281 -8.17 15.08 1.51
CA ILE A 281 -7.11 15.85 0.82
C ILE A 281 -6.48 15.02 -0.29
N LEU A 282 -6.13 13.77 -0.02
CA LEU A 282 -5.54 12.88 -1.01
C LEU A 282 -6.54 12.54 -2.14
N SER A 283 -7.81 12.27 -1.80
CA SER A 283 -8.83 11.96 -2.81
C SER A 283 -9.00 13.12 -3.80
N VAL A 284 -9.18 14.33 -3.29
CA VAL A 284 -9.31 15.52 -4.13
C VAL A 284 -8.01 15.76 -4.89
N GLY A 285 -6.87 15.69 -4.22
CA GLY A 285 -5.56 15.91 -4.83
C GLY A 285 -5.27 14.91 -5.96
N TYR A 286 -5.47 13.61 -5.75
CA TYR A 286 -5.26 12.58 -6.76
C TYR A 286 -6.16 12.81 -7.99
N ILE A 287 -7.46 12.98 -7.77
CA ILE A 287 -8.42 13.14 -8.87
C ILE A 287 -8.05 14.34 -9.74
N PHE A 288 -7.86 15.53 -9.14
CA PHE A 288 -7.54 16.73 -9.91
C PHE A 288 -6.15 16.67 -10.52
N TYR A 289 -5.14 16.28 -9.76
CA TYR A 289 -3.75 16.29 -10.21
C TYR A 289 -3.51 15.27 -11.32
N VAL A 290 -3.88 14.01 -11.11
CA VAL A 290 -3.63 12.94 -12.07
C VAL A 290 -4.40 13.15 -13.36
N MET A 291 -5.68 13.57 -13.29
CA MET A 291 -6.47 13.84 -14.50
C MET A 291 -6.02 15.09 -15.25
N THR A 292 -5.28 15.99 -14.60
CA THR A 292 -4.66 17.14 -15.29
C THR A 292 -3.40 16.74 -16.06
N ILE A 293 -2.59 15.82 -15.49
CA ILE A 293 -1.34 15.35 -16.12
C ILE A 293 -1.61 14.25 -17.16
N PHE A 294 -2.56 13.36 -16.84
CA PHE A 294 -2.95 12.23 -17.68
C PHE A 294 -4.43 12.37 -18.10
N PRO A 295 -4.76 13.32 -18.98
CA PRO A 295 -6.15 13.55 -19.37
C PRO A 295 -6.73 12.35 -20.12
N ALA A 296 -8.03 12.10 -19.88
CA ALA A 296 -8.76 11.04 -20.55
C ALA A 296 -9.20 11.42 -21.97
N PHE A 297 -9.34 12.74 -22.25
CA PHE A 297 -9.73 13.28 -23.55
C PHE A 297 -8.85 14.46 -23.95
#